data_df49214babd8362d71be802fbb141859
#
_entry.id   df49214babd8362d71be802fbb141859
#
_cell.length_a   1.000
_cell.length_b   1.000
_cell.length_c   1.000
_cell.angle_alpha   90.00
_cell.angle_beta   90.00
_cell.angle_gamma   90.00
#
_symmetry.space_group_name_H-M   'P 1'
#
loop_
_entity.id
_entity.type
_entity.pdbx_description
1 polymer ?
#
loop_
_entity_poly.entity_id
_entity_poly.type
_entity_poly.pdbx_seq_one_letter_code
_entity_poly.pdbx_strand_id
1 'polypeptide(L)'
;MNSDIHKILKEYLKYRQSDDAEDYLFCNEYGDRLTKSTFYHSLYEYHKRRGIEKTGIHRYRHTFAKKWIMMGGNVVSLQKILGHSSLDITQNYLNLLVSDVARDVKQFNILREFKTESIKMR
;
A
#
# COMPACT_ATOMS: atom_id res chain seq x y z
N MET A 1 -10.08 10.22 -8.13
CA MET A 1 -9.89 9.75 -6.74
C MET A 1 -10.76 8.52 -6.54
N ASN A 2 -10.26 7.45 -5.91
CA ASN A 2 -11.02 6.23 -5.66
C ASN A 2 -12.26 6.54 -4.78
N SER A 3 -13.41 5.94 -5.09
CA SER A 3 -14.69 6.12 -4.37
C SER A 3 -14.59 5.84 -2.87
N ASP A 4 -13.77 4.85 -2.49
CA ASP A 4 -13.61 4.45 -1.09
C ASP A 4 -12.80 5.48 -0.28
N ILE A 5 -11.73 6.03 -0.88
CA ILE A 5 -10.98 7.15 -0.28
C ILE A 5 -11.88 8.36 -0.10
N HIS A 6 -12.74 8.63 -1.09
CA HIS A 6 -13.69 9.75 -1.01
C HIS A 6 -14.69 9.58 0.13
N LYS A 7 -15.21 8.37 0.34
CA LYS A 7 -16.10 8.05 1.47
C LYS A 7 -15.39 8.28 2.82
N ILE A 8 -14.17 7.74 2.97
CA ILE A 8 -13.38 7.87 4.20
C ILE A 8 -13.07 9.35 4.48
N LEU A 9 -12.67 10.12 3.48
CA LEU A 9 -12.42 11.56 3.65
C LEU A 9 -13.68 12.33 4.02
N LYS A 10 -14.84 12.02 3.41
CA LYS A 10 -16.12 12.63 3.80
C LYS A 10 -16.50 12.32 5.24
N GLU A 11 -16.25 11.07 5.68
CA GLU A 11 -16.49 10.69 7.07
C GLU A 11 -15.54 11.42 8.01
N TYR A 12 -14.26 11.50 7.69
CA TYR A 12 -13.29 12.27 8.46
C TYR A 12 -13.69 13.75 8.60
N LEU A 13 -14.15 14.39 7.52
CA LEU A 13 -14.56 15.78 7.53
C LEU A 13 -15.76 16.07 8.44
N LYS A 14 -16.60 15.07 8.76
CA LYS A 14 -17.69 15.24 9.75
C LYS A 14 -17.15 15.41 11.17
N TYR A 15 -15.98 14.83 11.47
CA TYR A 15 -15.34 14.93 12.79
C TYR A 15 -14.40 16.12 12.90
N ARG A 16 -13.94 16.63 11.75
CA ARG A 16 -12.98 17.73 11.68
C ARG A 16 -13.65 19.07 11.89
N GLN A 17 -14.47 19.43 12.56
CA GLN A 17 -15.06 20.73 12.86
C GLN A 17 -14.23 21.91 12.28
N SER A 18 -14.37 22.20 11.01
CA SER A 18 -13.71 23.29 10.32
C SER A 18 -14.75 24.18 9.67
N ASP A 19 -14.71 25.46 10.00
CA ASP A 19 -15.64 26.46 9.50
C ASP A 19 -15.07 27.24 8.29
N ASP A 20 -13.76 27.05 7.99
CA ASP A 20 -13.08 27.75 6.90
C ASP A 20 -12.52 26.80 5.85
N ALA A 21 -12.70 27.18 4.58
CA ALA A 21 -12.14 26.44 3.43
C ALA A 21 -10.60 26.49 3.37
N GLU A 22 -9.99 27.48 4.00
CA GLU A 22 -8.53 27.67 4.08
C GLU A 22 -7.87 26.83 5.19
N ASP A 23 -8.65 26.17 6.05
CA ASP A 23 -8.13 25.33 7.11
C ASP A 23 -7.40 24.11 6.58
N TYR A 24 -6.39 23.67 7.31
CA TYR A 24 -5.64 22.46 6.95
C TYR A 24 -6.55 21.22 6.90
N LEU A 25 -6.48 20.47 5.82
CA LEU A 25 -7.23 19.20 5.70
C LEU A 25 -6.90 18.25 6.86
N PHE A 26 -5.63 18.14 7.21
CA PHE A 26 -5.16 17.36 8.35
C PHE A 26 -4.56 18.31 9.39
N CYS A 27 -5.25 18.45 10.51
CA CYS A 27 -4.87 19.31 11.62
C CYS A 27 -4.69 18.51 12.92
N ASN A 28 -4.08 19.13 13.90
CA ASN A 28 -4.09 18.64 15.29
C ASN A 28 -5.44 18.97 15.98
N GLU A 29 -5.56 18.63 17.27
CA GLU A 29 -6.77 18.91 18.07
C GLU A 29 -7.08 20.41 18.27
N TYR A 30 -6.11 21.28 17.98
CA TYR A 30 -6.23 22.74 18.09
C TYR A 30 -6.49 23.42 16.74
N GLY A 31 -6.63 22.65 15.66
CA GLY A 31 -6.82 23.18 14.30
C GLY A 31 -5.52 23.53 13.56
N ASP A 32 -4.35 23.44 14.21
CA ASP A 32 -3.08 23.74 13.59
C ASP A 32 -2.65 22.64 12.63
N ARG A 33 -1.74 22.99 11.71
CA ARG A 33 -1.15 22.05 10.77
C ARG A 33 -0.56 20.85 11.48
N LEU A 34 -1.00 19.64 11.08
CA LEU A 34 -0.41 18.40 11.56
C LEU A 34 1.04 18.28 11.09
N THR A 35 1.97 18.31 12.03
CA THR A 35 3.39 18.13 11.74
C THR A 35 3.72 16.65 11.54
N LYS A 36 4.80 16.38 10.82
CA LYS A 36 5.33 15.02 10.65
C LYS A 36 5.60 14.36 12.00
N SER A 37 6.22 15.07 12.93
CA SER A 37 6.55 14.57 14.27
C SER A 37 5.30 14.20 15.06
N THR A 38 4.32 15.10 15.11
CA THR A 38 3.05 14.85 15.81
C THR A 38 2.32 13.65 15.24
N PHE A 39 2.27 13.54 13.91
CA PHE A 39 1.64 12.40 13.25
C PHE A 39 2.34 11.06 13.57
N TYR A 40 3.68 11.02 13.52
CA TYR A 40 4.43 9.81 13.87
C TYR A 40 4.23 9.40 15.32
N HIS A 41 4.20 10.38 16.23
CA HIS A 41 3.96 10.12 17.65
C HIS A 41 2.56 9.55 17.88
N SER A 42 1.54 10.18 17.33
CA SER A 42 0.16 9.71 17.44
C SER A 42 -0.02 8.30 16.87
N LEU A 43 0.60 8.00 15.71
CA LEU A 43 0.57 6.69 15.11
C LEU A 43 1.29 5.64 15.97
N TYR A 44 2.42 6.01 16.58
CA TYR A 44 3.15 5.14 17.49
C TYR A 44 2.29 4.78 18.70
N GLU A 45 1.70 5.77 19.38
CA GLU A 45 0.81 5.56 20.52
C GLU A 45 -0.42 4.70 20.16
N TYR A 46 -1.00 4.94 18.98
CA TYR A 46 -2.10 4.13 18.48
C TYR A 46 -1.70 2.66 18.34
N HIS A 47 -0.53 2.38 17.77
CA HIS A 47 -0.01 1.03 17.62
C HIS A 47 0.26 0.37 18.96
N LYS A 48 0.92 1.09 19.88
CA LYS A 48 1.25 0.61 21.22
C LYS A 48 0.01 0.19 22.00
N ARG A 49 -1.04 1.01 21.97
CA ARG A 49 -2.33 0.69 22.63
C ARG A 49 -3.00 -0.57 22.07
N ARG A 50 -2.66 -0.97 20.85
CA ARG A 50 -3.19 -2.17 20.16
C ARG A 50 -2.24 -3.36 20.21
N GLY A 51 -1.16 -3.29 20.99
CA GLY A 51 -0.18 -4.37 21.08
C GLY A 51 0.63 -4.60 19.81
N ILE A 52 0.74 -3.59 18.93
CA ILE A 52 1.53 -3.68 17.71
C ILE A 52 2.95 -3.20 18.01
N GLU A 53 3.88 -4.12 18.10
CA GLU A 53 5.28 -3.82 18.43
C GLU A 53 6.03 -3.09 17.30
N LYS A 54 5.79 -3.52 16.06
CA LYS A 54 6.48 -2.98 14.89
C LYS A 54 5.68 -1.82 14.30
N THR A 55 6.11 -0.61 14.58
CA THR A 55 5.48 0.63 14.14
C THR A 55 6.23 1.28 12.97
N GLY A 56 5.57 2.14 12.25
CA GLY A 56 6.17 2.96 11.20
C GLY A 56 5.31 3.10 9.95
N ILE A 57 5.20 4.34 9.45
CA ILE A 57 4.37 4.67 8.31
C ILE A 57 4.80 3.97 7.02
N HIS A 58 6.11 3.72 6.87
CA HIS A 58 6.64 3.01 5.71
C HIS A 58 6.09 1.58 5.58
N ARG A 59 5.69 0.95 6.69
CA ARG A 59 5.08 -0.39 6.65
C ARG A 59 3.73 -0.39 5.95
N TYR A 60 2.92 0.63 6.15
CA TYR A 60 1.66 0.79 5.43
C TYR A 60 1.91 0.94 3.93
N ARG A 61 2.91 1.75 3.58
CA ARG A 61 3.34 1.97 2.21
C ARG A 61 3.84 0.67 1.56
N HIS A 62 4.67 -0.10 2.27
CA HIS A 62 5.14 -1.41 1.82
C HIS A 62 4.00 -2.40 1.63
N THR A 63 3.08 -2.45 2.59
CA THR A 63 1.90 -3.34 2.50
C THR A 63 1.01 -2.97 1.31
N PHE A 64 0.79 -1.67 1.08
CA PHE A 64 0.04 -1.19 -0.07
C PHE A 64 0.72 -1.58 -1.38
N ALA A 65 2.02 -1.31 -1.50
CA ALA A 65 2.79 -1.64 -2.69
C ALA A 65 2.77 -3.15 -2.99
N LYS A 66 3.01 -3.97 -1.97
CA LYS A 66 2.95 -5.43 -2.10
C LYS A 66 1.58 -5.90 -2.57
N LYS A 67 0.50 -5.46 -1.92
CA LYS A 67 -0.87 -5.84 -2.32
C LYS A 67 -1.22 -5.39 -3.73
N TRP A 68 -0.82 -4.14 -4.10
CA TRP A 68 -1.04 -3.61 -5.44
C TRP A 68 -0.47 -4.52 -6.53
N ILE A 69 0.77 -4.94 -6.36
CA ILE A 69 1.45 -5.78 -7.33
C ILE A 69 0.88 -7.22 -7.33
N MET A 70 0.59 -7.79 -6.15
CA MET A 70 -0.04 -9.12 -6.04
C MET A 70 -1.41 -9.18 -6.72
N MET A 71 -2.12 -8.06 -6.78
CA MET A 71 -3.40 -7.93 -7.50
C MET A 71 -3.23 -7.64 -9.00
N GLY A 72 -2.01 -7.69 -9.52
CA GLY A 72 -1.71 -7.43 -10.92
C GLY A 72 -1.68 -5.94 -11.30
N GLY A 73 -1.58 -5.05 -10.30
CA GLY A 73 -1.52 -3.62 -10.52
C GLY A 73 -0.26 -3.17 -11.26
N ASN A 74 -0.40 -2.20 -12.15
CA ASN A 74 0.71 -1.69 -12.96
C ASN A 74 1.76 -0.97 -12.10
N VAL A 75 3.04 -1.31 -12.32
CA VAL A 75 4.18 -0.82 -11.52
C VAL A 75 4.45 0.67 -11.72
N VAL A 76 4.28 1.17 -12.96
CA VAL A 76 4.46 2.60 -13.26
C VAL A 76 3.38 3.44 -12.58
N SER A 77 2.16 2.93 -12.53
CA SER A 77 1.06 3.56 -11.79
C SER A 77 1.35 3.56 -10.29
N LEU A 78 1.88 2.46 -9.75
CA LEU A 78 2.30 2.38 -8.35
C LEU A 78 3.36 3.41 -8.02
N GLN A 79 4.38 3.56 -8.87
CA GLN A 79 5.43 4.58 -8.70
C GLN A 79 4.83 5.99 -8.59
N LYS A 80 3.93 6.33 -9.49
CA LYS A 80 3.24 7.63 -9.49
C LYS A 80 2.39 7.84 -8.23
N ILE A 81 1.63 6.84 -7.81
CA ILE A 81 0.79 6.89 -6.60
C ILE A 81 1.65 7.09 -5.35
N LEU A 82 2.77 6.40 -5.29
CA LEU A 82 3.69 6.51 -4.16
C LEU A 82 4.56 7.77 -4.20
N GLY A 83 4.58 8.51 -5.32
CA GLY A 83 5.40 9.70 -5.48
C GLY A 83 6.90 9.40 -5.47
N HIS A 84 7.32 8.23 -5.96
CA HIS A 84 8.72 7.89 -6.08
C HIS A 84 9.34 8.64 -7.26
N SER A 85 10.42 9.36 -7.02
CA SER A 85 11.17 10.08 -8.06
C SER A 85 11.97 9.16 -8.98
N SER A 86 12.30 7.92 -8.50
CA SER A 86 13.01 6.91 -9.29
C SER A 86 12.29 5.57 -9.29
N LEU A 87 12.53 4.77 -10.33
CA LEU A 87 12.04 3.40 -10.44
C LEU A 87 12.76 2.44 -9.48
N ASP A 88 13.96 2.78 -9.01
CA ASP A 88 14.79 1.90 -8.18
C ASP A 88 14.07 1.46 -6.90
N ILE A 89 13.36 2.38 -6.26
CA ILE A 89 12.59 2.07 -5.05
C ILE A 89 11.44 1.12 -5.37
N THR A 90 10.79 1.32 -6.51
CA THR A 90 9.70 0.45 -6.96
C THR A 90 10.23 -0.90 -7.44
N GLN A 91 11.43 -0.94 -8.02
CA GLN A 91 12.14 -2.15 -8.41
C GLN A 91 12.44 -3.08 -7.22
N ASN A 92 12.75 -2.51 -6.06
CA ASN A 92 12.94 -3.29 -4.84
C ASN A 92 11.67 -4.07 -4.44
N TYR A 93 10.48 -3.49 -4.66
CA TYR A 93 9.23 -4.21 -4.45
C TYR A 93 9.02 -5.34 -5.46
N LEU A 94 9.42 -5.12 -6.72
CA LEU A 94 9.38 -6.17 -7.75
C LEU A 94 10.32 -7.31 -7.42
N ASN A 95 11.54 -7.02 -6.97
CA ASN A 95 12.53 -8.04 -6.61
C ASN A 95 12.06 -8.88 -5.42
N LEU A 96 11.42 -8.28 -4.41
CA LEU A 96 10.80 -9.00 -3.30
C LEU A 96 9.67 -9.92 -3.77
N LEU A 97 8.92 -9.50 -4.77
CA LEU A 97 7.83 -10.29 -5.33
C LEU A 97 8.30 -11.39 -6.27
N VAL A 98 9.37 -11.17 -7.02
CA VAL A 98 9.97 -12.22 -7.85
C VAL A 98 10.39 -13.40 -6.98
N SER A 99 10.89 -13.17 -5.77
CA SER A 99 11.21 -14.24 -4.82
C SER A 99 9.96 -14.98 -4.32
N ASP A 100 8.88 -14.26 -4.05
CA ASP A 100 7.60 -14.86 -3.63
C ASP A 100 6.93 -15.58 -4.82
N VAL A 101 6.94 -14.99 -6.01
CA VAL A 101 6.43 -15.60 -7.24
C VAL A 101 7.24 -16.85 -7.62
N ALA A 102 8.56 -16.83 -7.46
CA ALA A 102 9.39 -18.01 -7.72
C ALA A 102 9.06 -19.17 -6.76
N ARG A 103 8.63 -18.86 -5.54
CA ARG A 103 8.13 -19.85 -4.58
C ARG A 103 6.79 -20.40 -5.02
N ASP A 104 5.87 -19.53 -5.43
CA ASP A 104 4.54 -19.88 -5.89
C ASP A 104 4.59 -20.68 -7.20
N VAL A 105 5.46 -20.33 -8.16
CA VAL A 105 5.66 -21.09 -9.40
C VAL A 105 6.18 -22.50 -9.12
N LYS A 106 7.02 -22.70 -8.09
CA LYS A 106 7.42 -24.04 -7.66
C LYS A 106 6.26 -24.83 -7.07
N GLN A 107 5.35 -24.16 -6.36
CA GLN A 107 4.18 -24.78 -5.72
C GLN A 107 3.05 -25.03 -6.73
N PHE A 108 2.81 -24.09 -7.64
CA PHE A 108 1.82 -24.17 -8.73
C PHE A 108 2.50 -24.46 -10.05
N ASN A 109 2.92 -25.70 -10.24
CA ASN A 109 3.53 -26.14 -11.51
C ASN A 109 2.42 -26.33 -12.55
N ILE A 110 2.01 -25.24 -13.20
CA ILE A 110 0.96 -25.21 -14.24
C ILE A 110 1.30 -26.19 -15.38
N LEU A 111 2.58 -26.43 -15.64
CA LEU A 111 3.01 -27.39 -16.66
C LEU A 111 2.65 -28.85 -16.32
N ARG A 112 2.31 -29.16 -15.06
CA ARG A 112 1.81 -30.49 -14.68
C ARG A 112 0.37 -30.72 -15.11
N GLU A 113 -0.41 -29.66 -15.31
CA GLU A 113 -1.79 -29.76 -15.82
C GLU A 113 -1.84 -29.91 -17.35
N PHE A 114 -0.82 -29.44 -18.06
CA PHE A 114 -0.64 -29.79 -19.46
C PHE A 114 -0.09 -31.22 -19.52
N LYS A 115 -0.96 -32.21 -19.26
CA LYS A 115 -0.68 -33.58 -19.69
C LYS A 115 -0.46 -33.51 -21.19
N THR A 116 0.79 -33.69 -21.61
CA THR A 116 1.13 -33.95 -23.00
C THR A 116 0.36 -35.21 -23.42
N GLU A 117 -0.78 -35.03 -24.06
CA GLU A 117 -1.25 -36.04 -24.95
C GLU A 117 -0.13 -36.20 -25.97
N SER A 118 0.51 -37.35 -25.92
CA SER A 118 1.59 -37.69 -26.84
C SER A 118 1.06 -37.53 -28.25
N ILE A 119 1.51 -36.46 -28.92
CA ILE A 119 1.31 -36.32 -30.36
C ILE A 119 2.05 -37.50 -30.98
N LYS A 120 1.31 -38.54 -31.31
CA LYS A 120 1.82 -39.62 -32.17
C LYS A 120 2.06 -38.99 -33.53
N MET A 121 3.31 -38.57 -33.78
CA MET A 121 3.74 -38.27 -35.14
C MET A 121 3.60 -39.57 -35.94
N ARG A 122 2.77 -39.53 -36.92
CA ARG A 122 2.74 -40.55 -37.98
C ARG A 122 3.87 -40.29 -38.93
#